data_5b73ceb8bcb113b3f7d8ec94a3bd96f2
#
_entry.id   5b73ceb8bcb113b3f7d8ec94a3bd96f2
#
_cell.length_a   1.000
_cell.length_b   1.000
_cell.length_c   1.000
_cell.angle_alpha   90.00
_cell.angle_beta   90.00
_cell.angle_gamma   90.00
#
_symmetry.space_group_name_H-M   'P 1'
#
loop_
_entity.id
_entity.type
_entity.pdbx_description
1 polymer ?
#
loop_
_entity_poly.entity_id
_entity_poly.type
_entity_poly.pdbx_seq_one_letter_code
_entity_poly.pdbx_strand_id
1 'polypeptide(L)'
;MKKVIGIGETVWDVFPSGKRLGGAPVNFSFFAKEFGAEAYPVTAIGNDALGDETLEALKATGLNLGYIQRNDKPTSRVLVTMDDAGIPRYEIVEGVAWDAMTCDDRTLDLFRDADVVCWGTLAQRTPCSRKSIMNMVASAPASCLKVYDINLRQNYFTREL
;
A
#
# COMPACT_ATOMS: atom_id res chain seq x y z
N MET A 1 -15.19 16.83 -5.99
CA MET A 1 -13.85 16.27 -6.24
C MET A 1 -14.01 14.77 -6.32
N LYS A 2 -13.23 14.06 -7.16
CA LYS A 2 -13.29 12.59 -7.21
C LYS A 2 -12.59 11.98 -6.02
N LYS A 3 -13.24 11.03 -5.35
CA LYS A 3 -12.66 10.27 -4.23
C LYS A 3 -11.90 9.07 -4.78
N VAL A 4 -10.59 9.05 -4.58
CA VAL A 4 -9.66 8.06 -5.13
C VAL A 4 -8.95 7.34 -3.99
N ILE A 5 -8.96 6.01 -3.99
CA ILE A 5 -8.37 5.19 -2.93
C ILE A 5 -7.30 4.29 -3.54
N GLY A 6 -6.09 4.35 -2.99
CA GLY A 6 -5.05 3.37 -3.25
C GLY A 6 -4.88 2.47 -2.02
N ILE A 7 -5.14 1.17 -2.17
CA ILE A 7 -5.06 0.23 -1.04
C ILE A 7 -3.99 -0.84 -1.27
N GLY A 8 -3.13 -1.04 -0.29
CA GLY A 8 -2.11 -2.09 -0.31
C GLY A 8 -0.84 -1.71 0.43
N GLU A 9 0.30 -2.07 -0.15
CA GLU A 9 1.60 -1.90 0.45
C GLU A 9 2.10 -0.45 0.48
N THR A 10 2.84 -0.12 1.54
CA THR A 10 3.82 0.96 1.58
C THR A 10 5.16 0.38 2.00
N VAL A 11 6.23 0.76 1.35
CA VAL A 11 7.55 0.15 1.54
C VAL A 11 8.66 1.19 1.52
N TRP A 12 9.74 0.93 2.26
CA TRP A 12 10.99 1.64 2.11
C TRP A 12 11.95 0.82 1.25
N ASP A 13 12.32 1.34 0.10
CA ASP A 13 13.41 0.80 -0.70
C ASP A 13 14.73 1.25 -0.06
N VAL A 14 15.47 0.30 0.51
CA VAL A 14 16.72 0.56 1.25
C VAL A 14 17.91 0.22 0.36
N PHE A 15 18.61 1.26 -0.07
CA PHE A 15 19.82 1.19 -0.88
C PHE A 15 21.06 1.44 -0.02
N PRO A 16 22.26 1.05 -0.44
CA PRO A 16 23.50 1.43 0.23
C PRO A 16 23.68 2.96 0.38
N SER A 17 23.11 3.74 -0.53
CA SER A 17 23.19 5.22 -0.56
C SER A 17 22.08 5.93 0.22
N GLY A 18 21.13 5.20 0.82
CA GLY A 18 19.99 5.77 1.53
C GLY A 18 18.70 5.00 1.26
N LYS A 19 17.56 5.57 1.63
CA LYS A 19 16.26 4.92 1.45
C LYS A 19 15.24 5.85 0.80
N ARG A 20 14.25 5.26 0.13
CA ARG A 20 13.14 5.96 -0.51
C ARG A 20 11.82 5.32 -0.15
N LEU A 21 10.84 6.15 0.21
CA LEU A 21 9.48 5.68 0.43
C LEU A 21 8.81 5.41 -0.91
N GLY A 22 8.14 4.26 -1.01
CA GLY A 22 7.42 3.79 -2.18
C GLY A 22 6.20 2.95 -1.79
N GLY A 23 5.73 2.16 -2.74
CA GLY A 23 4.52 1.36 -2.67
C GLY A 23 3.55 1.80 -3.77
N ALA A 24 3.15 0.88 -4.65
CA ALA A 24 2.32 1.23 -5.80
C ALA A 24 1.00 1.92 -5.40
N PRO A 25 0.26 1.46 -4.37
CA PRO A 25 -0.99 2.12 -3.96
C PRO A 25 -0.79 3.53 -3.39
N VAL A 26 0.30 3.74 -2.66
CA VAL A 26 0.64 5.07 -2.11
C VAL A 26 1.02 6.03 -3.21
N ASN A 27 1.85 5.58 -4.16
CA ASN A 27 2.22 6.37 -5.33
C ASN A 27 0.99 6.72 -6.19
N PHE A 28 0.08 5.77 -6.39
CA PHE A 28 -1.19 6.00 -7.09
C PHE A 28 -2.01 7.10 -6.40
N SER A 29 -2.16 7.04 -5.07
CA SER A 29 -2.87 8.05 -4.29
C SER A 29 -2.19 9.42 -4.41
N PHE A 30 -0.87 9.47 -4.35
CA PHE A 30 -0.11 10.71 -4.49
C PHE A 30 -0.36 11.37 -5.86
N PHE A 31 -0.20 10.63 -6.95
CA PHE A 31 -0.44 11.20 -8.28
C PHE A 31 -1.90 11.56 -8.52
N ALA A 32 -2.86 10.77 -8.02
CA ALA A 32 -4.27 11.13 -8.10
C ALA A 32 -4.56 12.49 -7.42
N LYS A 33 -3.94 12.73 -6.25
CA LYS A 33 -4.05 14.02 -5.56
C LYS A 33 -3.42 15.16 -6.38
N GLU A 34 -2.23 14.95 -6.97
CA GLU A 34 -1.59 15.97 -7.80
C GLU A 34 -2.45 16.34 -9.03
N PHE A 35 -3.28 15.41 -9.51
CA PHE A 35 -4.27 15.66 -10.56
C PHE A 35 -5.62 16.17 -10.03
N GLY A 36 -5.70 16.60 -8.78
CA GLY A 36 -6.87 17.28 -8.20
C GLY A 36 -7.93 16.36 -7.62
N ALA A 37 -7.62 15.07 -7.36
CA ALA A 37 -8.51 14.17 -6.65
C ALA A 37 -8.40 14.33 -5.13
N GLU A 38 -9.46 13.92 -4.42
CA GLU A 38 -9.42 13.67 -2.98
C GLU A 38 -8.89 12.24 -2.75
N ALA A 39 -7.61 12.11 -2.45
CA ALA A 39 -6.92 10.83 -2.49
C ALA A 39 -6.58 10.29 -1.10
N TYR A 40 -6.79 8.98 -0.93
CA TYR A 40 -6.64 8.26 0.33
C TYR A 40 -5.75 7.03 0.14
N PRO A 41 -4.53 7.01 0.69
CA PRO A 41 -3.79 5.77 0.85
C PRO A 41 -4.38 4.96 2.01
N VAL A 42 -4.70 3.69 1.77
CA VAL A 42 -5.12 2.72 2.76
C VAL A 42 -4.05 1.65 2.86
N THR A 43 -3.31 1.64 3.96
CA THR A 43 -2.19 0.75 4.20
C THR A 43 -1.99 0.53 5.69
N ALA A 44 -1.00 -0.30 6.06
CA ALA A 44 -0.60 -0.45 7.46
C ALA A 44 0.91 -0.32 7.62
N ILE A 45 1.32 0.32 8.72
CA ILE A 45 2.69 0.52 9.18
C ILE A 45 2.84 -0.03 10.59
N GLY A 46 4.08 -0.27 11.01
CA GLY A 46 4.37 -0.75 12.35
C GLY A 46 4.29 0.32 13.42
N ASN A 47 4.21 -0.13 14.68
CA ASN A 47 4.43 0.70 15.87
C ASN A 47 5.94 0.83 16.13
N ASP A 48 6.70 1.28 15.12
CA ASP A 48 8.15 1.41 15.16
C ASP A 48 8.63 2.76 14.60
N ALA A 49 9.91 3.07 14.80
CA ALA A 49 10.50 4.32 14.34
C ALA A 49 10.39 4.53 12.83
N LEU A 50 10.44 3.44 12.04
CA LEU A 50 10.28 3.51 10.59
C LEU A 50 8.83 3.83 10.19
N GLY A 51 7.86 3.37 10.99
CA GLY A 51 6.45 3.74 10.85
C GLY A 51 6.20 5.22 11.13
N ASP A 52 6.86 5.77 12.16
CA ASP A 52 6.79 7.20 12.45
C ASP A 52 7.38 8.02 11.29
N GLU A 53 8.54 7.60 10.79
CA GLU A 53 9.18 8.24 9.64
C GLU A 53 8.31 8.14 8.37
N THR A 54 7.61 7.01 8.17
CA THR A 54 6.65 6.85 7.06
C THR A 54 5.54 7.88 7.15
N LEU A 55 4.95 8.09 8.33
CA LEU A 55 3.90 9.10 8.51
C LEU A 55 4.42 10.52 8.24
N GLU A 56 5.60 10.86 8.73
CA GLU A 56 6.18 12.18 8.48
C GLU A 56 6.46 12.41 6.99
N ALA A 57 7.00 11.40 6.29
CA ALA A 57 7.22 11.49 4.85
C ALA A 57 5.91 11.64 4.06
N LEU A 58 4.85 10.93 4.46
CA LEU A 58 3.54 11.01 3.82
C LEU A 58 2.81 12.33 4.15
N LYS A 59 2.96 12.88 5.35
CA LYS A 59 2.41 14.21 5.70
C LYS A 59 2.92 15.29 4.75
N ALA A 60 4.20 15.23 4.39
CA ALA A 60 4.80 16.20 3.46
C ALA A 60 4.17 16.17 2.06
N THR A 61 3.51 15.08 1.67
CA THR A 61 2.80 14.95 0.39
C THR A 61 1.40 15.60 0.40
N GLY A 62 0.86 15.93 1.59
CA GLY A 62 -0.48 16.45 1.77
C GLY A 62 -1.61 15.44 1.47
N LEU A 63 -1.30 14.13 1.46
CA LEU A 63 -2.30 13.07 1.39
C LEU A 63 -3.14 12.99 2.67
N ASN A 64 -4.37 12.50 2.54
CA ASN A 64 -5.21 12.20 3.71
C ASN A 64 -4.76 10.89 4.36
N LEU A 65 -4.11 10.98 5.51
CA LEU A 65 -3.51 9.83 6.21
C LEU A 65 -4.44 9.16 7.23
N GLY A 66 -5.70 9.57 7.29
CA GLY A 66 -6.65 9.07 8.29
C GLY A 66 -6.93 7.57 8.23
N TYR A 67 -6.53 6.89 7.17
CA TYR A 67 -6.76 5.46 6.94
C TYR A 67 -5.47 4.63 6.89
N ILE A 68 -4.36 5.18 7.39
CA ILE A 68 -3.14 4.42 7.62
C ILE A 68 -3.27 3.73 8.96
N GLN A 69 -3.27 2.40 8.94
CA GLN A 69 -3.36 1.56 10.14
C GLN A 69 -2.00 1.42 10.81
N ARG A 70 -2.00 1.16 12.12
CA ARG A 70 -0.81 0.75 12.88
C ARG A 70 -1.06 -0.60 13.53
N ASN A 71 -0.05 -1.45 13.54
CA ASN A 71 -0.07 -2.74 14.24
C ASN A 71 1.34 -3.12 14.74
N ASP A 72 1.44 -4.27 15.40
CA ASP A 72 2.68 -4.74 16.05
C ASP A 72 3.66 -5.45 15.09
N LYS A 73 3.33 -5.52 13.81
CA LYS A 73 4.26 -5.99 12.79
C LYS A 73 5.21 -4.87 12.38
N PRO A 74 6.45 -5.19 11.96
CA PRO A 74 7.38 -4.15 11.54
C PRO A 74 6.92 -3.40 10.28
N THR A 75 7.30 -2.14 10.17
CA THR A 75 7.13 -1.36 8.95
C THR A 75 7.93 -1.99 7.81
N SER A 76 7.34 -2.04 6.63
CA SER A 76 7.88 -2.75 5.48
C SER A 76 9.10 -2.07 4.87
N ARG A 77 10.02 -2.90 4.43
CA ARG A 77 11.21 -2.51 3.67
C ARG A 77 11.54 -3.52 2.59
N VAL A 78 12.14 -3.04 1.53
CA VAL A 78 12.77 -3.81 0.48
C VAL A 78 14.27 -3.62 0.62
N LEU A 79 15.00 -4.71 0.82
CA LEU A 79 16.46 -4.67 0.88
C LEU A 79 16.99 -4.75 -0.55
N VAL A 80 17.80 -3.77 -0.92
CA VAL A 80 18.45 -3.75 -2.23
C VAL A 80 19.93 -4.06 -2.04
N THR A 81 20.33 -5.24 -2.47
CA THR A 81 21.73 -5.68 -2.46
C THR A 81 22.26 -5.72 -3.89
N MET A 82 23.55 -5.53 -4.06
CA MET A 82 24.21 -5.70 -5.36
C MET A 82 24.89 -7.07 -5.39
N ASP A 83 24.72 -7.80 -6.49
CA ASP A 83 25.52 -9.02 -6.69
C ASP A 83 26.93 -8.68 -7.22
N ASP A 84 27.77 -9.72 -7.39
CA ASP A 84 29.16 -9.57 -7.82
C ASP A 84 29.30 -8.91 -9.20
N ALA A 85 28.25 -8.93 -10.02
CA ALA A 85 28.19 -8.29 -11.32
C ALA A 85 27.62 -6.85 -11.26
N GLY A 86 27.31 -6.35 -10.05
CA GLY A 86 26.70 -5.03 -9.84
C GLY A 86 25.19 -4.99 -10.20
N ILE A 87 24.52 -6.13 -10.31
CA ILE A 87 23.09 -6.19 -10.60
C ILE A 87 22.31 -6.10 -9.29
N PRO A 88 21.34 -5.17 -9.17
CA PRO A 88 20.54 -5.05 -7.94
C PRO A 88 19.62 -6.25 -7.75
N ARG A 89 19.63 -6.81 -6.54
CA ARG A 89 18.69 -7.82 -6.06
C ARG A 89 17.78 -7.18 -5.04
N TYR A 90 16.48 -7.44 -5.16
CA TYR A 90 15.44 -6.89 -4.31
C TYR A 90 14.87 -8.01 -3.44
N GLU A 91 14.86 -7.81 -2.14
CA GLU A 91 14.21 -8.71 -1.18
C GLU A 91 13.10 -7.95 -0.46
N ILE A 92 11.84 -8.31 -0.75
CA ILE A 92 10.68 -7.74 -0.06
C ILE A 92 10.47 -8.52 1.23
N VAL A 93 10.72 -7.88 2.37
CA VAL A 93 10.59 -8.50 3.69
C VAL A 93 9.15 -8.96 3.93
N GLU A 94 9.00 -10.18 4.48
CA GLU A 94 7.71 -10.77 4.84
C GLU A 94 7.34 -10.51 6.30
N GLY A 95 6.08 -10.75 6.67
CA GLY A 95 5.58 -10.60 8.03
C GLY A 95 5.54 -9.15 8.51
N VAL A 96 5.34 -8.21 7.61
CA VAL A 96 5.32 -6.78 7.85
C VAL A 96 3.89 -6.25 8.09
N ALA A 97 3.77 -4.98 8.47
CA ALA A 97 2.51 -4.41 8.93
C ALA A 97 1.35 -4.53 7.92
N TRP A 98 1.57 -4.27 6.63
CA TRP A 98 0.49 -4.39 5.64
C TRP A 98 0.09 -5.84 5.32
N ASP A 99 0.91 -6.86 5.68
CA ASP A 99 0.52 -8.27 5.64
C ASP A 99 -0.60 -8.61 6.64
N ALA A 100 -0.77 -7.76 7.66
CA ALA A 100 -1.80 -7.89 8.70
C ALA A 100 -2.81 -6.74 8.66
N MET A 101 -3.01 -6.13 7.51
CA MET A 101 -4.00 -5.07 7.32
C MET A 101 -5.41 -5.60 7.59
N THR A 102 -6.20 -4.81 8.32
CA THR A 102 -7.56 -5.13 8.72
C THR A 102 -8.59 -4.31 7.97
N CYS A 103 -9.85 -4.73 8.07
CA CYS A 103 -11.00 -4.05 7.49
C CYS A 103 -12.00 -3.77 8.61
N ASP A 104 -12.20 -2.51 8.95
CA ASP A 104 -13.18 -2.05 9.93
C ASP A 104 -14.30 -1.23 9.26
N ASP A 105 -15.35 -0.93 10.03
CA ASP A 105 -16.53 -0.22 9.51
C ASP A 105 -16.16 1.18 8.99
N ARG A 106 -15.23 1.87 9.65
CA ARG A 106 -14.76 3.20 9.23
C ARG A 106 -14.07 3.14 7.85
N THR A 107 -13.28 2.10 7.63
CA THR A 107 -12.62 1.91 6.34
C THR A 107 -13.63 1.49 5.27
N LEU A 108 -14.61 0.63 5.60
CA LEU A 108 -15.69 0.27 4.68
C LEU A 108 -16.50 1.51 4.25
N ASP A 109 -16.80 2.42 5.17
CA ASP A 109 -17.52 3.67 4.86
C ASP A 109 -16.77 4.53 3.85
N LEU A 110 -15.43 4.61 3.94
CA LEU A 110 -14.61 5.30 2.95
C LEU A 110 -14.83 4.72 1.53
N PHE A 111 -14.88 3.38 1.42
CA PHE A 111 -15.01 2.71 0.12
C PHE A 111 -16.41 2.82 -0.48
N ARG A 112 -17.47 2.92 0.34
CA ARG A 112 -18.86 3.07 -0.13
C ARG A 112 -19.10 4.31 -1.00
N ASP A 113 -18.28 5.34 -0.81
CA ASP A 113 -18.36 6.59 -1.56
C ASP A 113 -17.23 6.77 -2.59
N ALA A 114 -16.44 5.72 -2.85
CA ALA A 114 -15.29 5.82 -3.73
C ALA A 114 -15.70 5.96 -5.20
N ASP A 115 -15.06 6.88 -5.91
CA ASP A 115 -15.14 6.98 -7.37
C ASP A 115 -14.13 6.05 -8.07
N VAL A 116 -12.96 5.88 -7.47
CA VAL A 116 -11.87 5.04 -8.00
C VAL A 116 -11.20 4.29 -6.86
N VAL A 117 -10.98 3.00 -7.04
CA VAL A 117 -10.18 2.16 -6.13
C VAL A 117 -9.09 1.47 -6.92
N CYS A 118 -7.84 1.58 -6.45
CA CYS A 118 -6.69 0.87 -7.01
C CYS A 118 -6.08 -0.06 -5.97
N TRP A 119 -5.83 -1.32 -6.35
CA TRP A 119 -5.13 -2.31 -5.53
C TRP A 119 -4.25 -3.20 -6.41
N GLY A 120 -3.30 -3.93 -5.81
CA GLY A 120 -2.38 -4.76 -6.56
C GLY A 120 -2.25 -6.19 -6.03
N THR A 121 -1.42 -6.99 -6.72
CA THR A 121 -1.14 -8.39 -6.34
C THR A 121 -0.33 -8.48 -5.05
N LEU A 122 0.70 -7.66 -4.86
CA LEU A 122 1.69 -7.83 -3.80
C LEU A 122 1.06 -7.81 -2.39
N ALA A 123 0.20 -6.85 -2.10
CA ALA A 123 -0.44 -6.73 -0.79
C ALA A 123 -1.46 -7.86 -0.49
N GLN A 124 -1.76 -8.72 -1.46
CA GLN A 124 -2.62 -9.87 -1.30
C GLN A 124 -1.86 -11.17 -0.99
N ARG A 125 -0.54 -11.10 -0.75
CA ARG A 125 0.30 -12.28 -0.52
C ARG A 125 -0.03 -13.06 0.74
N THR A 126 -0.73 -12.46 1.71
CA THR A 126 -1.24 -13.17 2.90
C THR A 126 -2.75 -13.31 2.87
N PRO A 127 -3.33 -14.40 3.41
CA PRO A 127 -4.78 -14.56 3.52
C PRO A 127 -5.46 -13.42 4.30
N CYS A 128 -4.80 -12.87 5.32
CA CYS A 128 -5.31 -11.80 6.16
C CYS A 128 -5.51 -10.51 5.35
N SER A 129 -4.44 -10.00 4.74
CA SER A 129 -4.50 -8.77 3.94
C SER A 129 -5.38 -8.94 2.71
N ARG A 130 -5.31 -10.11 2.02
CA ARG A 130 -6.19 -10.41 0.88
C ARG A 130 -7.66 -10.32 1.24
N LYS A 131 -8.07 -10.97 2.34
CA LYS A 131 -9.47 -10.93 2.82
C LYS A 131 -9.90 -9.49 3.10
N SER A 132 -9.06 -8.71 3.78
CA SER A 132 -9.35 -7.32 4.12
C SER A 132 -9.47 -6.45 2.88
N ILE A 133 -8.52 -6.53 1.95
CA ILE A 133 -8.53 -5.80 0.67
C ILE A 133 -9.79 -6.15 -0.12
N MET A 134 -10.11 -7.43 -0.30
CA MET A 134 -11.26 -7.85 -1.10
C MET A 134 -12.59 -7.42 -0.49
N ASN A 135 -12.72 -7.43 0.84
CA ASN A 135 -13.91 -6.91 1.53
C ASN A 135 -14.06 -5.40 1.28
N MET A 136 -13.00 -4.62 1.39
CA MET A 136 -13.02 -3.19 1.13
C MET A 136 -13.36 -2.89 -0.32
N VAL A 137 -12.71 -3.55 -1.29
CA VAL A 137 -12.99 -3.39 -2.72
C VAL A 137 -14.42 -3.80 -3.08
N ALA A 138 -14.96 -4.84 -2.43
CA ALA A 138 -16.35 -5.28 -2.65
C ALA A 138 -17.38 -4.29 -2.12
N SER A 139 -17.04 -3.48 -1.10
CA SER A 139 -17.94 -2.45 -0.55
C SER A 139 -18.06 -1.22 -1.44
N ALA A 140 -17.15 -1.03 -2.38
CA ALA A 140 -17.23 0.08 -3.33
C ALA A 140 -18.42 -0.07 -4.30
N PRO A 141 -19.13 1.02 -4.65
CA PRO A 141 -20.33 0.97 -5.48
C PRO A 141 -20.05 0.41 -6.89
N ALA A 142 -21.08 -0.06 -7.57
CA ALA A 142 -20.96 -0.58 -8.93
C ALA A 142 -20.44 0.48 -9.93
N SER A 143 -20.69 1.76 -9.67
CA SER A 143 -20.20 2.90 -10.45
C SER A 143 -18.72 3.24 -10.22
N CYS A 144 -18.11 2.66 -9.19
CA CYS A 144 -16.70 2.88 -8.87
C CYS A 144 -15.80 2.25 -9.92
N LEU A 145 -14.85 3.02 -10.45
CA LEU A 145 -13.80 2.49 -11.31
C LEU A 145 -12.83 1.65 -10.47
N LYS A 146 -12.75 0.36 -10.76
CA LYS A 146 -11.87 -0.60 -10.10
C LYS A 146 -10.63 -0.84 -10.95
N VAL A 147 -9.47 -0.45 -10.44
CA VAL A 147 -8.16 -0.55 -11.11
C VAL A 147 -7.33 -1.63 -10.40
N TYR A 148 -6.97 -2.67 -11.12
CA TYR A 148 -6.12 -3.74 -10.59
C TYR A 148 -4.72 -3.68 -11.18
N ASP A 149 -3.72 -3.45 -10.34
CA ASP A 149 -2.31 -3.45 -10.72
C ASP A 149 -1.74 -4.88 -10.67
N ILE A 150 -1.51 -5.46 -11.85
CA ILE A 150 -0.90 -6.81 -12.00
C ILE A 150 0.63 -6.70 -11.82
N ASN A 151 1.09 -6.00 -10.83
CA ASN A 151 2.50 -5.86 -10.53
C ASN A 151 3.07 -7.14 -9.88
N LEU A 152 3.48 -8.08 -10.69
CA LEU A 152 4.01 -9.37 -10.24
C LEU A 152 5.39 -9.18 -9.61
N ARG A 153 5.51 -9.53 -8.33
CA ARG A 153 6.76 -9.43 -7.56
C ARG A 153 7.16 -10.77 -6.97
N GLN A 154 8.39 -11.19 -7.25
CA GLN A 154 8.98 -12.42 -6.74
C GLN A 154 8.01 -13.62 -6.93
N ASN A 155 7.73 -14.36 -5.86
CA ASN A 155 6.81 -15.51 -5.87
C ASN A 155 5.48 -15.21 -5.15
N TYR A 156 5.10 -13.94 -5.01
CA TYR A 156 3.93 -13.50 -4.24
C TYR A 156 2.64 -13.44 -5.07
N PHE A 157 2.56 -14.19 -6.14
CA PHE A 157 1.38 -14.28 -6.98
C PHE A 157 1.07 -15.73 -7.35
N THR A 158 -0.20 -16.01 -7.60
CA THR A 158 -0.70 -17.29 -8.11
C THR A 158 -1.61 -17.04 -9.31
N ARG A 159 -2.08 -18.10 -9.96
CA ARG A 159 -3.07 -17.98 -11.07
C ARG A 159 -4.44 -17.51 -10.57
N GLU A 160 -4.70 -17.59 -9.26
CA GLU A 160 -5.97 -17.21 -8.62
C GLU A 160 -5.99 -15.76 -8.13
N LEU A 161 -4.84 -15.11 -8.14
CA LEU A 161 -4.66 -13.69 -7.93
C LEU A 161 -4.74 -12.97 -9.26
#